data_009706ac4ffe706d46e9b88400f0ac8e
#
_entry.id   009706ac4ffe706d46e9b88400f0ac8e
#
_cell.length_a   1.000
_cell.length_b   1.000
_cell.length_c   1.000
_cell.angle_alpha   90.00
_cell.angle_beta   90.00
_cell.angle_gamma   90.00
#
_symmetry.space_group_name_H-M   'P 1'
#
loop_
_entity.id
_entity.type
_entity.pdbx_description
1 polymer ?
#
loop_
_entity_poly.entity_id
_entity_poly.type
_entity_poly.pdbx_seq_one_letter_code
_entity_poly.pdbx_strand_id
1 'polypeptide(L)'
;MKNKKIKMIASAVILVIIVIFFIAGLITLKNINKSNDGNKEVKIEITQEKNKSAVVLKVTSVDGLISISNEQIAKMTDYDKKHVISVTEHLSVNKEYGTNFSTFEETIKYEYDKGIISENSEEAFWNYVESHGGLDTWLKGTLEYCFGNENGVYNLYEIINPEGEKSDTYTATQSGTYTFTVKDLLYNKEYKKAVDVTVEK
;
A
#
# COMPACT_ATOMS: atom_id res chain seq x y z
N MET A 1 -38.70 -9.48 29.90
CA MET A 1 -37.75 -8.32 29.96
C MET A 1 -36.29 -8.66 29.59
N LYS A 2 -35.75 -9.83 29.93
CA LYS A 2 -34.36 -10.23 29.63
C LYS A 2 -34.02 -10.25 28.11
N ASN A 3 -34.90 -10.81 27.26
CA ASN A 3 -34.66 -10.93 25.83
C ASN A 3 -34.63 -9.59 25.07
N LYS A 4 -35.31 -8.56 25.58
CA LYS A 4 -35.34 -7.22 24.95
C LYS A 4 -34.01 -6.48 25.20
N LYS A 5 -33.41 -6.64 26.40
CA LYS A 5 -32.09 -6.08 26.75
C LYS A 5 -30.96 -6.73 25.93
N ILE A 6 -31.00 -8.08 25.75
CA ILE A 6 -30.00 -8.80 24.96
C ILE A 6 -30.01 -8.38 23.48
N LYS A 7 -31.22 -8.24 22.88
CA LYS A 7 -31.35 -7.74 21.50
C LYS A 7 -30.85 -6.30 21.35
N MET A 8 -31.08 -5.44 22.33
CA MET A 8 -30.65 -4.06 22.31
C MET A 8 -29.13 -3.92 22.44
N ILE A 9 -28.50 -4.75 23.26
CA ILE A 9 -27.04 -4.81 23.40
C ILE A 9 -26.40 -5.36 22.13
N ALA A 10 -26.95 -6.42 21.54
CA ALA A 10 -26.47 -6.98 20.27
C ALA A 10 -26.56 -5.95 19.12
N SER A 11 -27.67 -5.20 19.03
CA SER A 11 -27.83 -4.14 18.04
C SER A 11 -26.84 -2.98 18.25
N ALA A 12 -26.57 -2.60 19.49
CA ALA A 12 -25.59 -1.55 19.80
C ALA A 12 -24.15 -1.98 19.47
N VAL A 13 -23.80 -3.24 19.75
CA VAL A 13 -22.49 -3.81 19.40
C VAL A 13 -22.32 -3.87 17.89
N ILE A 14 -23.32 -4.32 17.15
CA ILE A 14 -23.30 -4.35 15.67
C ILE A 14 -23.14 -2.93 15.12
N LEU A 15 -23.84 -1.93 15.66
CA LEU A 15 -23.73 -0.54 15.21
C LEU A 15 -22.32 0.03 15.46
N VAL A 16 -21.71 -0.25 16.61
CA VAL A 16 -20.35 0.17 16.94
C VAL A 16 -19.35 -0.50 15.99
N ILE A 17 -19.54 -1.78 15.69
CA ILE A 17 -18.69 -2.50 14.74
C ILE A 17 -18.80 -1.88 13.33
N ILE A 18 -20.01 -1.58 12.86
CA ILE A 18 -20.23 -0.92 11.56
C ILE A 18 -19.56 0.46 11.53
N VAL A 19 -19.66 1.25 12.59
CA VAL A 19 -19.01 2.58 12.67
C VAL A 19 -17.48 2.46 12.64
N ILE A 20 -16.90 1.46 13.31
CA ILE A 20 -15.45 1.21 13.29
C ILE A 20 -15.01 0.83 11.88
N PHE A 21 -15.79 0.02 11.15
CA PHE A 21 -15.48 -0.39 9.78
C PHE A 21 -15.58 0.76 8.78
N PHE A 22 -16.58 1.63 8.95
CA PHE A 22 -16.72 2.84 8.13
C PHE A 22 -15.56 3.81 8.33
N ILE A 23 -15.08 3.95 9.58
CA ILE A 23 -13.91 4.78 9.90
C ILE A 23 -12.62 4.19 9.30
N ALA A 24 -12.43 2.87 9.31
CA ALA A 24 -11.26 2.23 8.72
C ALA A 24 -11.17 2.42 7.19
N GLY A 25 -12.29 2.25 6.47
CA GLY A 25 -12.36 2.53 5.02
C GLY A 25 -12.09 4.00 4.71
N LEU A 26 -12.72 4.93 5.45
CA LEU A 26 -12.49 6.36 5.30
C LEU A 26 -11.05 6.79 5.60
N ILE A 27 -10.35 6.13 6.53
CA ILE A 27 -8.95 6.41 6.84
C ILE A 27 -8.06 5.99 5.67
N THR A 28 -8.32 4.83 5.06
CA THR A 28 -7.55 4.35 3.90
C THR A 28 -7.73 5.28 2.70
N LEU A 29 -8.96 5.64 2.34
CA LEU A 29 -9.25 6.60 1.27
C LEU A 29 -8.68 8.00 1.57
N LYS A 30 -8.79 8.46 2.82
CA LYS A 30 -8.23 9.74 3.23
C LYS A 30 -6.71 9.75 3.14
N ASN A 31 -6.05 8.62 3.38
CA ASN A 31 -4.61 8.48 3.24
C ASN A 31 -4.20 8.44 1.76
N ILE A 32 -4.93 7.74 0.89
CA ILE A 32 -4.70 7.73 -0.56
C ILE A 32 -4.86 9.16 -1.13
N ASN A 33 -5.96 9.85 -0.82
CA ASN A 33 -6.18 11.22 -1.27
C ASN A 33 -5.18 12.23 -0.65
N LYS A 34 -4.75 12.01 0.59
CA LYS A 34 -3.80 12.89 1.29
C LYS A 34 -2.37 12.72 0.84
N SER A 35 -1.99 11.55 0.27
CA SER A 35 -0.62 11.32 -0.21
C SER A 35 -0.30 12.09 -1.49
N ASN A 36 -1.31 12.59 -2.20
CA ASN A 36 -1.14 13.49 -3.33
C ASN A 36 -0.84 14.96 -2.89
N ASP A 37 -1.05 15.27 -1.61
CA ASP A 37 -0.76 16.60 -1.06
C ASP A 37 0.75 16.69 -0.75
N GLY A 38 1.48 17.58 -1.43
CA GLY A 38 2.95 17.71 -1.40
C GLY A 38 3.59 17.99 -0.03
N ASN A 39 2.81 17.97 1.06
CA ASN A 39 3.20 18.26 2.44
C ASN A 39 3.05 17.06 3.39
N LYS A 40 3.01 15.81 2.89
CA LYS A 40 2.92 14.66 3.77
C LYS A 40 4.23 14.44 4.53
N GLU A 41 4.18 14.51 5.84
CA GLU A 41 5.30 14.10 6.69
C GLU A 41 5.38 12.57 6.71
N VAL A 42 6.45 12.03 6.13
CA VAL A 42 6.78 10.59 6.21
C VAL A 42 7.79 10.40 7.32
N LYS A 43 7.42 9.60 8.32
CA LYS A 43 8.27 9.27 9.46
C LYS A 43 8.80 7.85 9.30
N ILE A 44 10.13 7.72 9.27
CA ILE A 44 10.83 6.44 9.20
C ILE A 44 11.49 6.19 10.56
N GLU A 45 11.17 5.06 11.20
CA GLU A 45 11.80 4.64 12.44
C GLU A 45 12.78 3.49 12.17
N ILE A 46 14.00 3.63 12.74
CA ILE A 46 15.08 2.66 12.58
C ILE A 46 15.56 2.26 13.98
N THR A 47 15.58 0.97 14.25
CA THR A 47 16.19 0.42 15.47
C THR A 47 17.62 -0.04 15.19
N GLN A 48 18.45 -0.02 16.25
CA GLN A 48 19.82 -0.47 16.24
C GLN A 48 19.98 -1.61 17.25
N GLU A 49 20.42 -2.77 16.80
CA GLU A 49 20.81 -3.88 17.65
C GLU A 49 22.32 -4.07 17.59
N LYS A 50 22.99 -3.85 18.74
CA LYS A 50 24.46 -3.94 18.84
C LYS A 50 24.90 -5.37 19.13
N ASN A 51 25.80 -5.87 18.30
CA ASN A 51 26.57 -7.08 18.49
C ASN A 51 28.06 -6.73 18.71
N LYS A 52 28.90 -7.69 19.14
CA LYS A 52 30.30 -7.43 19.51
C LYS A 52 31.15 -6.74 18.44
N SER A 53 30.84 -6.90 17.15
CA SER A 53 31.64 -6.36 16.04
C SER A 53 30.79 -5.78 14.91
N ALA A 54 29.49 -5.63 15.13
CA ALA A 54 28.56 -5.11 14.14
C ALA A 54 27.32 -4.50 14.80
N VAL A 55 26.60 -3.67 14.06
CA VAL A 55 25.30 -3.14 14.47
C VAL A 55 24.28 -3.48 13.38
N VAL A 56 23.23 -4.19 13.75
CA VAL A 56 22.10 -4.46 12.84
C VAL A 56 21.14 -3.28 12.90
N LEU A 57 20.90 -2.68 11.76
CA LEU A 57 19.92 -1.61 11.54
C LEU A 57 18.67 -2.24 10.95
N LYS A 58 17.50 -1.88 11.48
CA LYS A 58 16.22 -2.33 10.95
C LYS A 58 15.20 -1.21 10.91
N VAL A 59 14.59 -0.98 9.74
CA VAL A 59 13.42 -0.13 9.63
C VAL A 59 12.24 -0.84 10.29
N THR A 60 11.67 -0.26 11.34
CA THR A 60 10.60 -0.87 12.14
C THR A 60 9.23 -0.27 11.84
N SER A 61 9.18 0.97 11.36
CA SER A 61 7.94 1.58 10.87
C SER A 61 8.21 2.60 9.77
N VAL A 62 7.22 2.75 8.89
CA VAL A 62 7.14 3.80 7.88
C VAL A 62 5.75 4.41 7.97
N ASP A 63 5.62 5.46 8.79
CA ASP A 63 4.36 6.17 8.96
C ASP A 63 4.16 7.18 7.83
N GLY A 64 2.90 7.36 7.44
CA GLY A 64 2.56 8.32 6.39
C GLY A 64 2.51 7.72 4.97
N LEU A 65 3.07 6.53 4.70
CA LEU A 65 2.86 5.80 3.44
C LEU A 65 1.74 4.75 3.58
N ILE A 66 1.32 4.20 2.44
CA ILE A 66 0.13 3.36 2.37
C ILE A 66 0.54 1.90 2.47
N SER A 67 -0.11 1.18 3.39
CA SER A 67 -0.15 -0.27 3.44
C SER A 67 -1.60 -0.72 3.48
N ILE A 68 -1.93 -1.80 2.77
CA ILE A 68 -3.29 -2.34 2.70
C ILE A 68 -3.23 -3.80 3.10
N SER A 69 -3.97 -4.20 4.14
CA SER A 69 -4.05 -5.60 4.57
C SER A 69 -5.20 -6.33 3.88
N ASN A 70 -5.10 -7.67 3.80
CA ASN A 70 -6.20 -8.52 3.35
C ASN A 70 -7.49 -8.30 4.17
N GLU A 71 -7.35 -8.01 5.47
CA GLU A 71 -8.49 -7.72 6.34
C GLU A 71 -9.15 -6.37 5.97
N GLN A 72 -8.36 -5.36 5.58
CA GLN A 72 -8.89 -4.08 5.10
C GLN A 72 -9.60 -4.26 3.75
N ILE A 73 -9.03 -5.03 2.82
CA ILE A 73 -9.68 -5.31 1.53
C ILE A 73 -11.04 -5.98 1.73
N ALA A 74 -11.13 -6.95 2.64
CA ALA A 74 -12.39 -7.65 2.92
C ALA A 74 -13.50 -6.74 3.50
N LYS A 75 -13.12 -5.56 4.02
CA LYS A 75 -14.04 -4.56 4.60
C LYS A 75 -14.31 -3.38 3.68
N MET A 76 -13.60 -3.26 2.56
CA MET A 76 -13.80 -2.20 1.58
C MET A 76 -15.15 -2.32 0.89
N THR A 77 -15.80 -1.20 0.65
CA THR A 77 -16.95 -1.12 -0.27
C THR A 77 -16.47 -1.27 -1.71
N ASP A 78 -17.37 -1.55 -2.64
CA ASP A 78 -17.04 -1.61 -4.06
C ASP A 78 -16.48 -0.27 -4.58
N TYR A 79 -16.99 0.84 -4.05
CA TYR A 79 -16.44 2.17 -4.34
C TYR A 79 -14.97 2.29 -3.90
N ASP A 80 -14.64 1.84 -2.68
CA ASP A 80 -13.28 1.89 -2.16
C ASP A 80 -12.34 1.02 -3.02
N LYS A 81 -12.77 -0.20 -3.39
CA LYS A 81 -12.01 -1.12 -4.24
C LYS A 81 -11.74 -0.53 -5.62
N LYS A 82 -12.78 0.02 -6.26
CA LYS A 82 -12.65 0.71 -7.54
C LYS A 82 -11.67 1.87 -7.47
N HIS A 83 -11.74 2.66 -6.39
CA HIS A 83 -10.81 3.76 -6.18
C HIS A 83 -9.36 3.27 -6.04
N VAL A 84 -9.09 2.23 -5.24
CA VAL A 84 -7.72 1.67 -5.12
C VAL A 84 -7.24 1.13 -6.46
N ILE A 85 -8.06 0.40 -7.20
CA ILE A 85 -7.73 -0.11 -8.54
C ILE A 85 -7.39 1.08 -9.46
N SER A 86 -8.22 2.11 -9.53
CA SER A 86 -7.99 3.25 -10.43
C SER A 86 -6.68 3.99 -10.18
N VAL A 87 -6.17 3.99 -8.93
CA VAL A 87 -4.88 4.63 -8.61
C VAL A 87 -3.68 3.68 -8.72
N THR A 88 -3.89 2.38 -8.88
CA THR A 88 -2.81 1.37 -8.95
C THR A 88 -2.70 0.67 -10.30
N GLU A 89 -3.76 0.67 -11.12
CA GLU A 89 -3.82 -0.09 -12.37
C GLU A 89 -2.74 0.33 -13.38
N HIS A 90 -2.46 1.63 -13.49
CA HIS A 90 -1.39 2.10 -14.37
C HIS A 90 -0.01 1.48 -14.01
N LEU A 91 0.25 1.16 -12.73
CA LEU A 91 1.50 0.51 -12.31
C LEU A 91 1.56 -0.94 -12.81
N SER A 92 0.43 -1.65 -12.79
CA SER A 92 0.28 -3.01 -13.30
C SER A 92 0.57 -3.06 -14.80
N VAL A 93 -0.08 -2.19 -15.56
CA VAL A 93 0.09 -2.10 -17.02
C VAL A 93 1.51 -1.65 -17.38
N ASN A 94 2.09 -0.69 -16.66
CA ASN A 94 3.47 -0.27 -16.87
C ASN A 94 4.46 -1.41 -16.65
N LYS A 95 4.26 -2.20 -15.59
CA LYS A 95 5.13 -3.33 -15.25
C LYS A 95 5.02 -4.45 -16.28
N GLU A 96 3.82 -4.73 -16.79
CA GLU A 96 3.57 -5.81 -17.74
C GLU A 96 4.05 -5.48 -19.16
N TYR A 97 3.78 -4.27 -19.62
CA TYR A 97 3.99 -3.88 -21.02
C TYR A 97 5.14 -2.90 -21.25
N GLY A 98 5.85 -2.50 -20.19
CA GLY A 98 6.96 -1.55 -20.28
C GLY A 98 6.52 -0.14 -20.68
N THR A 99 5.30 0.25 -20.36
CA THR A 99 4.75 1.58 -20.60
C THR A 99 5.14 2.54 -19.45
N ASN A 100 4.74 3.81 -19.55
CA ASN A 100 5.01 4.82 -18.52
C ASN A 100 3.78 5.71 -18.32
N PHE A 101 2.63 5.07 -18.08
CA PHE A 101 1.38 5.75 -17.79
C PHE A 101 1.38 6.29 -16.35
N SER A 102 0.69 7.39 -16.15
CA SER A 102 0.55 8.07 -14.85
C SER A 102 -0.91 8.20 -14.41
N THR A 103 -1.85 7.88 -15.28
CA THR A 103 -3.29 7.98 -15.01
C THR A 103 -4.06 6.71 -15.39
N PHE A 104 -5.23 6.56 -14.78
CA PHE A 104 -6.14 5.47 -15.10
C PHE A 104 -6.72 5.60 -16.51
N GLU A 105 -6.97 6.83 -16.97
CA GLU A 105 -7.47 7.08 -18.32
C GLU A 105 -6.48 6.63 -19.40
N GLU A 106 -5.17 6.86 -19.19
CA GLU A 106 -4.14 6.37 -20.11
C GLU A 106 -4.14 4.85 -20.20
N THR A 107 -4.37 4.18 -19.08
CA THR A 107 -4.48 2.72 -18.99
C THR A 107 -5.71 2.22 -19.75
N ILE A 108 -6.89 2.78 -19.48
CA ILE A 108 -8.13 2.43 -20.18
C ILE A 108 -7.97 2.59 -21.69
N LYS A 109 -7.42 3.73 -22.13
CA LYS A 109 -7.17 3.97 -23.55
C LYS A 109 -6.25 2.91 -24.16
N TYR A 110 -5.18 2.56 -23.48
CA TYR A 110 -4.24 1.53 -23.93
C TYR A 110 -4.91 0.16 -24.06
N GLU A 111 -5.68 -0.25 -23.06
CA GLU A 111 -6.39 -1.53 -23.06
C GLU A 111 -7.45 -1.59 -24.18
N TYR A 112 -8.13 -0.48 -24.46
CA TYR A 112 -9.02 -0.37 -25.60
C TYR A 112 -8.24 -0.49 -26.92
N ASP A 113 -7.14 0.25 -27.10
CA ASP A 113 -6.31 0.22 -28.31
C ASP A 113 -5.72 -1.20 -28.55
N LYS A 114 -5.55 -2.00 -27.49
CA LYS A 114 -5.13 -3.41 -27.55
C LYS A 114 -6.28 -4.40 -27.73
N GLY A 115 -7.52 -3.96 -27.70
CA GLY A 115 -8.70 -4.82 -27.80
C GLY A 115 -8.95 -5.68 -26.56
N ILE A 116 -8.41 -5.29 -25.41
CA ILE A 116 -8.63 -5.95 -24.11
C ILE A 116 -10.04 -5.62 -23.61
N ILE A 117 -10.41 -4.33 -23.67
CA ILE A 117 -11.76 -3.86 -23.37
C ILE A 117 -12.49 -3.40 -24.65
N SER A 118 -13.81 -3.46 -24.63
CA SER A 118 -14.66 -3.24 -25.82
C SER A 118 -14.81 -1.78 -26.20
N GLU A 119 -14.64 -0.86 -25.25
CA GLU A 119 -14.83 0.59 -25.42
C GLU A 119 -13.80 1.34 -24.58
N ASN A 120 -13.42 2.54 -25.04
CA ASN A 120 -12.55 3.44 -24.28
C ASN A 120 -13.34 4.16 -23.18
N SER A 121 -13.77 3.40 -22.16
CA SER A 121 -14.58 3.92 -21.06
C SER A 121 -14.31 3.15 -19.76
N GLU A 122 -14.47 3.82 -18.61
CA GLU A 122 -14.39 3.17 -17.30
C GLU A 122 -15.45 2.07 -17.14
N GLU A 123 -16.64 2.25 -17.71
CA GLU A 123 -17.71 1.25 -17.65
C GLU A 123 -17.28 -0.04 -18.32
N ALA A 124 -16.66 0.03 -19.51
CA ALA A 124 -16.13 -1.16 -20.20
C ALA A 124 -15.04 -1.84 -19.39
N PHE A 125 -14.15 -1.07 -18.75
CA PHE A 125 -13.14 -1.61 -17.85
C PHE A 125 -13.78 -2.35 -16.66
N TRP A 126 -14.75 -1.74 -15.98
CA TRP A 126 -15.40 -2.40 -14.85
C TRP A 126 -16.18 -3.64 -15.26
N ASN A 127 -16.81 -3.65 -16.43
CA ASN A 127 -17.45 -4.85 -16.99
C ASN A 127 -16.42 -5.95 -17.29
N TYR A 128 -15.24 -5.59 -17.76
CA TYR A 128 -14.13 -6.52 -17.96
C TYR A 128 -13.66 -7.11 -16.62
N VAL A 129 -13.44 -6.29 -15.59
CA VAL A 129 -13.07 -6.73 -14.24
C VAL A 129 -14.10 -7.70 -13.67
N GLU A 130 -15.40 -7.41 -13.79
CA GLU A 130 -16.48 -8.28 -13.30
C GLU A 130 -16.47 -9.64 -14.03
N SER A 131 -16.22 -9.66 -15.35
CA SER A 131 -16.15 -10.90 -16.14
C SER A 131 -14.90 -11.73 -15.83
N HIS A 132 -13.87 -11.14 -15.20
CA HIS A 132 -12.59 -11.78 -14.88
C HIS A 132 -12.39 -12.03 -13.37
N GLY A 133 -13.45 -12.25 -12.62
CA GLY A 133 -13.41 -12.67 -11.23
C GLY A 133 -13.83 -11.57 -10.22
N GLY A 134 -14.23 -10.42 -10.72
CA GLY A 134 -14.77 -9.32 -9.93
C GLY A 134 -13.74 -8.50 -9.17
N LEU A 135 -14.23 -7.46 -8.49
CA LEU A 135 -13.40 -6.43 -7.85
C LEU A 135 -12.39 -6.99 -6.82
N ASP A 136 -12.79 -8.01 -6.03
CA ASP A 136 -11.91 -8.57 -5.00
C ASP A 136 -10.70 -9.29 -5.60
N THR A 137 -10.95 -10.09 -6.64
CA THR A 137 -9.91 -10.85 -7.34
C THR A 137 -8.96 -9.90 -8.06
N TRP A 138 -9.52 -8.92 -8.77
CA TRP A 138 -8.75 -7.94 -9.51
C TRP A 138 -7.86 -7.09 -8.59
N LEU A 139 -8.44 -6.51 -7.54
CA LEU A 139 -7.72 -5.70 -6.58
C LEU A 139 -6.54 -6.46 -5.95
N LYS A 140 -6.80 -7.68 -5.46
CA LYS A 140 -5.73 -8.49 -4.86
C LYS A 140 -4.66 -8.85 -5.88
N GLY A 141 -5.04 -9.23 -7.09
CA GLY A 141 -4.11 -9.54 -8.18
C GLY A 141 -3.22 -8.34 -8.53
N THR A 142 -3.79 -7.16 -8.71
CA THR A 142 -3.06 -5.93 -9.01
C THR A 142 -2.11 -5.57 -7.87
N LEU A 143 -2.57 -5.61 -6.61
CA LEU A 143 -1.74 -5.30 -5.46
C LEU A 143 -0.58 -6.30 -5.30
N GLU A 144 -0.85 -7.60 -5.43
CA GLU A 144 0.17 -8.64 -5.32
C GLU A 144 1.19 -8.55 -6.46
N TYR A 145 0.73 -8.31 -7.69
CA TYR A 145 1.60 -8.16 -8.84
C TYR A 145 2.52 -6.93 -8.72
N CYS A 146 1.96 -5.77 -8.30
CA CYS A 146 2.73 -4.54 -8.21
C CYS A 146 3.65 -4.47 -6.99
N PHE A 147 3.18 -4.92 -5.82
CA PHE A 147 3.82 -4.63 -4.53
C PHE A 147 4.27 -5.88 -3.77
N GLY A 148 3.80 -7.07 -4.17
CA GLY A 148 3.98 -8.30 -3.41
C GLY A 148 3.11 -8.34 -2.14
N ASN A 149 3.06 -9.49 -1.50
CA ASN A 149 2.27 -9.74 -0.29
C ASN A 149 3.19 -10.22 0.82
N GLU A 150 3.32 -9.42 1.88
CA GLU A 150 4.08 -9.78 3.06
C GLU A 150 3.13 -10.03 4.25
N ASN A 151 2.92 -11.29 4.59
CA ASN A 151 2.05 -11.70 5.71
C ASN A 151 0.62 -11.14 5.63
N GLY A 152 0.06 -11.05 4.41
CA GLY A 152 -1.29 -10.52 4.18
C GLY A 152 -1.35 -8.99 4.12
N VAL A 153 -0.22 -8.31 3.95
CA VAL A 153 -0.11 -6.85 3.79
C VAL A 153 0.58 -6.52 2.48
N TYR A 154 0.04 -5.56 1.75
CA TYR A 154 0.60 -4.96 0.55
C TYR A 154 1.16 -3.59 0.90
N ASN A 155 2.49 -3.45 0.87
CA ASN A 155 3.16 -2.18 1.11
C ASN A 155 3.30 -1.44 -0.22
N LEU A 156 2.62 -0.29 -0.39
CA LEU A 156 2.69 0.51 -1.60
C LEU A 156 3.97 1.38 -1.63
N TYR A 157 5.00 0.89 -0.97
CA TYR A 157 6.34 1.47 -0.92
C TYR A 157 7.41 0.37 -0.84
N GLU A 158 8.64 0.73 -1.16
CA GLU A 158 9.82 -0.13 -1.00
C GLU A 158 10.82 0.50 -0.03
N ILE A 159 11.48 -0.34 0.76
CA ILE A 159 12.59 0.07 1.60
C ILE A 159 13.89 -0.39 0.92
N ILE A 160 14.81 0.56 0.75
CA ILE A 160 16.12 0.34 0.15
C ILE A 160 17.17 0.57 1.24
N ASN A 161 18.00 -0.42 1.48
CA ASN A 161 19.08 -0.37 2.46
C ASN A 161 20.23 0.53 2.01
N PRO A 162 21.23 0.81 2.87
CA PRO A 162 22.38 1.67 2.52
C PRO A 162 23.24 1.18 1.34
N GLU A 163 23.16 -0.09 0.95
CA GLU A 163 23.85 -0.67 -0.23
C GLU A 163 23.04 -0.58 -1.51
N GLY A 164 21.80 -0.07 -1.43
CA GLY A 164 20.91 0.06 -2.59
C GLY A 164 20.06 -1.18 -2.87
N GLU A 165 20.01 -2.14 -1.96
CA GLU A 165 19.20 -3.36 -2.07
C GLU A 165 17.83 -3.19 -1.45
N LYS A 166 16.82 -3.90 -1.97
CA LYS A 166 15.47 -3.96 -1.39
C LYS A 166 15.51 -4.79 -0.11
N SER A 167 15.64 -4.11 1.03
CA SER A 167 15.69 -4.71 2.37
C SER A 167 15.36 -3.67 3.44
N ASP A 168 14.62 -4.09 4.47
CA ASP A 168 14.37 -3.30 5.67
C ASP A 168 15.52 -3.39 6.69
N THR A 169 16.52 -4.23 6.42
CA THR A 169 17.62 -4.56 7.34
C THR A 169 18.97 -4.32 6.69
N TYR A 170 19.94 -3.90 7.49
CA TYR A 170 21.35 -3.73 7.09
C TYR A 170 22.29 -4.00 8.26
N THR A 171 23.42 -4.65 8.03
CA THR A 171 24.45 -4.92 9.04
C THR A 171 25.67 -4.03 8.83
N ALA A 172 25.84 -3.05 9.71
CA ALA A 172 26.99 -2.15 9.72
C ALA A 172 28.17 -2.81 10.50
N THR A 173 29.29 -3.01 9.84
CA THR A 173 30.55 -3.55 10.43
C THR A 173 31.58 -2.48 10.73
N GLN A 174 31.29 -1.23 10.40
CA GLN A 174 32.13 -0.05 10.64
C GLN A 174 31.28 1.08 11.22
N SER A 175 31.93 1.96 11.97
CA SER A 175 31.27 3.20 12.40
C SER A 175 31.08 4.15 11.23
N GLY A 176 29.93 4.83 11.16
CA GLY A 176 29.60 5.73 10.07
C GLY A 176 28.13 6.13 10.06
N THR A 177 27.73 6.93 9.08
CA THR A 177 26.35 7.31 8.83
C THR A 177 25.79 6.45 7.71
N TYR A 178 24.67 5.78 7.95
CA TYR A 178 23.98 4.89 7.03
C TYR A 178 22.60 5.44 6.69
N THR A 179 22.25 5.42 5.40
CA THR A 179 21.01 6.03 4.92
C THR A 179 20.11 4.97 4.30
N PHE A 180 18.92 4.80 4.86
CA PHE A 180 17.82 4.08 4.21
C PHE A 180 17.02 5.03 3.34
N THR A 181 16.58 4.52 2.18
CA THR A 181 15.64 5.21 1.29
C THR A 181 14.33 4.45 1.27
N VAL A 182 13.21 5.16 1.43
CA VAL A 182 11.87 4.62 1.25
C VAL A 182 11.27 5.24 0.00
N LYS A 183 10.89 4.41 -0.97
CA LYS A 183 10.24 4.82 -2.22
C LYS A 183 8.75 4.63 -2.12
N ASP A 184 8.00 5.70 -2.25
CA ASP A 184 6.56 5.66 -2.50
C ASP A 184 6.33 5.26 -3.96
N LEU A 185 5.78 4.06 -4.18
CA LEU A 185 5.59 3.51 -5.51
C LEU A 185 4.39 4.10 -6.24
N LEU A 186 3.41 4.66 -5.52
CA LEU A 186 2.26 5.32 -6.12
C LEU A 186 2.62 6.66 -6.75
N TYR A 187 3.49 7.44 -6.08
CA TYR A 187 3.78 8.82 -6.46
C TYR A 187 5.24 9.02 -6.91
N ASN A 188 6.01 7.92 -6.97
CA ASN A 188 7.43 7.93 -7.37
C ASN A 188 8.26 8.96 -6.57
N LYS A 189 8.00 9.04 -5.25
CA LYS A 189 8.71 9.93 -4.33
C LYS A 189 9.67 9.14 -3.46
N GLU A 190 10.80 9.75 -3.10
CA GLU A 190 11.79 9.15 -2.21
C GLU A 190 11.90 9.92 -0.90
N TYR A 191 11.96 9.19 0.20
CA TYR A 191 12.18 9.69 1.55
C TYR A 191 13.42 9.02 2.12
N LYS A 192 14.29 9.80 2.78
CA LYS A 192 15.58 9.32 3.28
C LYS A 192 15.68 9.49 4.79
N LYS A 193 16.21 8.46 5.44
CA LYS A 193 16.52 8.48 6.87
C LYS A 193 17.95 8.05 7.08
N ALA A 194 18.77 8.99 7.56
CA ALA A 194 20.13 8.71 8.00
C ALA A 194 20.15 8.31 9.48
N VAL A 195 21.07 7.43 9.84
CA VAL A 195 21.32 6.96 11.20
C VAL A 195 22.82 6.83 11.43
N ASP A 196 23.32 7.38 12.54
CA ASP A 196 24.71 7.29 12.94
C ASP A 196 24.93 6.02 13.76
N VAL A 197 25.98 5.28 13.41
CA VAL A 197 26.35 3.99 14.00
C VAL A 197 27.76 4.07 14.58
N THR A 198 27.93 3.56 15.79
CA THR A 198 29.24 3.34 16.41
C THR A 198 29.42 1.84 16.63
N VAL A 199 30.41 1.24 15.94
CA VAL A 199 30.84 -0.14 16.13
C VAL A 199 32.04 -0.15 17.08
N GLU A 200 31.93 -0.86 18.20
CA GLU A 200 33.02 -1.04 19.15
C GLU A 200 34.01 -2.08 18.60
N LYS A 201 35.31 -1.77 18.72
CA LYS A 201 36.41 -2.66 18.31
C LYS A 201 36.87 -3.50 19.44
#